data_b456d833321d692a82ebb8bff175e7a7
#
_entry.id   b456d833321d692a82ebb8bff175e7a7
#
_cell.length_a   1.000
_cell.length_b   1.000
_cell.length_c   1.000
_cell.angle_alpha   90.00
_cell.angle_beta   90.00
_cell.angle_gamma   90.00
#
_symmetry.space_group_name_H-M   'P 1'
#
loop_
_entity.id
_entity.type
_entity.pdbx_description
1 polymer ?
#
loop_
_entity_poly.entity_id
_entity_poly.type
_entity_poly.pdbx_seq_one_letter_code
_entity_poly.pdbx_strand_id
1 'polypeptide(L)'
;MTATADRVASVMERYEAVIGIEIHCQLRTASKMFCSCSTAYADATPNTHTCPVCLALPGSLPVINRRAVELVIAAGLAIEATIPERTQWERKNYFYPDLPKGYQISQYAIPLAAHGRLAIETSDGPFTVPITRAHLEEDTAKLVHADSARGGTGGAEAGRTSLVDFNRSGAPLMEIVTDPEIRTAEQARRYAEELQMVLRAIGASDADMERGQMRVEANISLRPRGTEAFGTRVEVKNMNSFRAVERAIAYEIGRQAAALDAGEPLAMETRGWDDGRQATYRMRAKETSEDYRYFPDPDLPPLHVEPAWIERVRDALPELPAARRARYEAMGITAYDAAVLVADPGMTTAFEVISAAGPAVPAKEVTNFVTGVHARVAKASGYNAAGTAGASSPEGIAELLGAIARGSISRQVGRELLERHLADGTPAAGLLASAGPRPISDDEALLAHIDAVLAANPKAVADYRAGKPVAGYFTGQVMKATGGAADAARVTALVRGRLDGEG
;
A
#
# COMPACT_ATOMS: atom_id res chain seq x y z
N MET A 1 15.24 12.29 12.20
CA MET A 1 13.87 11.83 12.51
C MET A 1 13.46 12.10 13.96
N THR A 2 14.32 11.94 14.96
CA THR A 2 14.00 12.20 16.38
C THR A 2 13.58 13.65 16.69
N ALA A 3 14.30 14.67 16.21
CA ALA A 3 14.01 16.08 16.53
C ALA A 3 12.65 16.61 16.03
N THR A 4 12.14 16.09 14.89
CA THR A 4 10.82 16.48 14.38
C THR A 4 9.70 15.78 15.16
N ALA A 5 9.87 14.52 15.52
CA ALA A 5 8.92 13.77 16.33
C ALA A 5 8.79 14.36 17.74
N ASP A 6 9.91 14.66 18.39
CA ASP A 6 9.93 15.28 19.73
C ASP A 6 9.26 16.66 19.71
N ARG A 7 9.48 17.45 18.65
CA ARG A 7 8.82 18.75 18.47
C ARG A 7 7.31 18.62 18.30
N VAL A 8 6.85 17.68 17.50
CA VAL A 8 5.41 17.42 17.30
C VAL A 8 4.78 16.95 18.61
N ALA A 9 5.42 16.06 19.38
CA ALA A 9 4.93 15.60 20.66
C ALA A 9 4.70 16.78 21.63
N SER A 10 5.68 17.68 21.78
CA SER A 10 5.55 18.89 22.60
C SER A 10 4.45 19.85 22.13
N VAL A 11 4.20 19.93 20.82
CA VAL A 11 3.07 20.70 20.26
C VAL A 11 1.74 20.08 20.67
N MET A 12 1.63 18.74 20.61
CA MET A 12 0.40 18.01 20.90
C MET A 12 0.01 18.03 22.39
N GLU A 13 0.89 18.46 23.30
CA GLU A 13 0.53 18.73 24.69
C GLU A 13 -0.36 19.98 24.85
N ARG A 14 -0.19 20.98 23.99
CA ARG A 14 -0.89 22.28 24.05
C ARG A 14 -2.02 22.39 23.03
N TYR A 15 -1.83 21.80 21.88
CA TYR A 15 -2.77 21.86 20.75
C TYR A 15 -3.28 20.47 20.41
N GLU A 16 -4.46 20.43 19.82
CA GLU A 16 -5.02 19.25 19.18
C GLU A 16 -5.07 19.50 17.67
N ALA A 17 -4.51 18.58 16.90
CA ALA A 17 -4.65 18.60 15.45
C ALA A 17 -6.03 18.06 15.05
N VAL A 18 -6.65 18.74 14.10
CA VAL A 18 -7.93 18.35 13.47
C VAL A 18 -7.65 18.20 11.99
N ILE A 19 -7.70 16.96 11.51
CA ILE A 19 -7.25 16.58 10.17
C ILE A 19 -8.37 15.86 9.45
N GLY A 20 -8.76 16.38 8.29
CA GLY A 20 -9.60 15.70 7.31
C GLY A 20 -8.75 15.31 6.11
N ILE A 21 -8.97 14.12 5.59
CA ILE A 21 -8.29 13.60 4.39
C ILE A 21 -9.27 13.51 3.24
N GLU A 22 -8.83 13.97 2.07
CA GLU A 22 -9.53 13.86 0.81
C GLU A 22 -8.66 13.03 -0.15
N ILE A 23 -9.23 11.97 -0.71
CA ILE A 23 -8.53 11.08 -1.62
C ILE A 23 -9.29 10.97 -2.92
N HIS A 24 -8.61 11.37 -4.01
CA HIS A 24 -9.09 11.16 -5.37
C HIS A 24 -8.46 9.91 -5.96
N CYS A 25 -9.27 9.04 -6.55
CA CYS A 25 -8.79 7.78 -7.10
C CYS A 25 -9.42 7.50 -8.47
N GLN A 26 -8.56 7.34 -9.51
CA GLN A 26 -9.03 6.96 -10.85
C GLN A 26 -9.53 5.52 -10.85
N LEU A 27 -10.71 5.30 -11.42
CA LEU A 27 -11.36 4.01 -11.45
C LEU A 27 -10.93 3.17 -12.66
N ARG A 28 -10.79 1.86 -12.44
CA ARG A 28 -10.46 0.87 -13.50
C ARG A 28 -11.69 0.55 -14.35
N THR A 29 -11.94 1.39 -15.32
CA THR A 29 -12.98 1.17 -16.34
C THR A 29 -12.35 1.08 -17.72
N ALA A 30 -13.02 0.43 -18.66
CA ALA A 30 -12.56 0.38 -20.06
C ALA A 30 -12.85 1.68 -20.83
N SER A 31 -13.86 2.43 -20.37
CA SER A 31 -14.27 3.69 -21.00
C SER A 31 -14.39 4.81 -19.98
N LYS A 32 -14.40 6.05 -20.44
CA LYS A 32 -14.56 7.26 -19.64
C LYS A 32 -15.92 7.31 -18.93
N MET A 33 -16.08 8.28 -18.00
CA MET A 33 -17.25 8.39 -17.15
C MET A 33 -18.55 8.63 -17.92
N PHE A 34 -18.50 9.48 -18.95
CA PHE A 34 -19.70 9.94 -19.67
C PHE A 34 -19.65 9.71 -21.18
N CYS A 35 -18.66 8.97 -21.68
CA CYS A 35 -18.53 8.62 -23.09
C CYS A 35 -17.80 7.28 -23.29
N SER A 36 -17.74 6.81 -24.53
CA SER A 36 -17.11 5.52 -24.90
C SER A 36 -15.60 5.61 -25.17
N CYS A 37 -14.94 6.77 -25.02
CA CYS A 37 -13.51 6.89 -25.20
C CYS A 37 -12.77 5.97 -24.22
N SER A 38 -11.71 5.31 -24.70
CA SER A 38 -10.90 4.40 -23.89
C SER A 38 -10.18 5.16 -22.76
N THR A 39 -10.05 4.52 -21.59
CA THR A 39 -9.22 4.96 -20.47
C THR A 39 -7.78 4.48 -20.54
N ALA A 40 -7.41 3.70 -21.57
CA ALA A 40 -6.04 3.24 -21.81
C ALA A 40 -5.21 4.32 -22.54
N TYR A 41 -5.06 5.49 -21.92
CA TYR A 41 -4.42 6.67 -22.53
C TYR A 41 -3.02 6.99 -21.98
N ALA A 42 -2.50 6.24 -21.01
CA ALA A 42 -1.27 6.59 -20.30
C ALA A 42 -0.06 6.83 -21.24
N ASP A 43 0.09 5.98 -22.27
CA ASP A 43 1.18 6.05 -23.24
C ASP A 43 0.70 6.49 -24.64
N ALA A 44 -0.53 7.00 -24.73
CA ALA A 44 -1.12 7.42 -26.00
C ALA A 44 -0.63 8.81 -26.41
N THR A 45 -0.61 9.06 -27.73
CA THR A 45 -0.36 10.40 -28.25
C THR A 45 -1.39 11.40 -27.67
N PRO A 46 -0.99 12.60 -27.24
CA PRO A 46 -1.90 13.59 -26.70
C PRO A 46 -3.11 13.86 -27.60
N ASN A 47 -4.28 13.97 -26.99
CA ASN A 47 -5.55 14.30 -27.64
C ASN A 47 -6.06 13.26 -28.65
N THR A 48 -5.65 11.99 -28.55
CA THR A 48 -6.14 10.89 -29.43
C THR A 48 -7.29 10.09 -28.81
N HIS A 49 -7.48 10.16 -27.48
CA HIS A 49 -8.57 9.52 -26.75
C HIS A 49 -9.65 10.54 -26.39
N THR A 50 -10.18 11.24 -27.40
CA THR A 50 -11.16 12.31 -27.25
C THR A 50 -12.36 12.12 -28.18
N CYS A 51 -13.51 12.68 -27.78
CA CYS A 51 -14.73 12.74 -28.60
C CYS A 51 -15.52 14.03 -28.30
N PRO A 52 -16.58 14.35 -29.04
CA PRO A 52 -17.38 15.51 -28.77
C PRO A 52 -17.88 15.67 -27.33
N VAL A 53 -18.19 14.56 -26.63
CA VAL A 53 -18.67 14.58 -25.24
C VAL A 53 -17.57 15.04 -24.28
N CYS A 54 -16.41 14.37 -24.26
CA CYS A 54 -15.33 14.74 -23.34
C CYS A 54 -14.61 16.04 -23.70
N LEU A 55 -14.80 16.55 -24.93
CA LEU A 55 -14.36 17.87 -25.36
C LEU A 55 -15.44 18.95 -25.16
N ALA A 56 -16.61 18.59 -24.62
CA ALA A 56 -17.73 19.48 -24.37
C ALA A 56 -18.21 20.24 -25.63
N LEU A 57 -18.22 19.59 -26.79
CA LEU A 57 -18.72 20.24 -28.02
C LEU A 57 -20.24 20.43 -27.93
N PRO A 58 -20.76 21.55 -28.49
CA PRO A 58 -22.20 21.86 -28.45
C PRO A 58 -23.05 20.70 -29.00
N GLY A 59 -24.12 20.36 -28.27
CA GLY A 59 -25.07 19.31 -28.65
C GLY A 59 -24.69 17.88 -28.23
N SER A 60 -23.52 17.69 -27.63
CA SER A 60 -23.14 16.39 -27.08
C SER A 60 -23.72 16.20 -25.66
N LEU A 61 -24.22 15.01 -25.37
CA LEU A 61 -24.81 14.67 -24.06
C LEU A 61 -24.03 13.57 -23.35
N PRO A 62 -23.88 13.66 -22.00
CA PRO A 62 -23.20 12.63 -21.20
C PRO A 62 -24.06 11.37 -21.06
N VAL A 63 -23.41 10.21 -20.97
CA VAL A 63 -24.03 8.92 -20.62
C VAL A 63 -23.23 8.24 -19.50
N ILE A 64 -23.89 7.91 -18.39
CA ILE A 64 -23.26 7.38 -17.19
C ILE A 64 -22.61 6.02 -17.46
N ASN A 65 -21.37 5.86 -17.03
CA ASN A 65 -20.66 4.58 -17.06
C ASN A 65 -21.12 3.70 -15.89
N ARG A 66 -21.87 2.64 -16.21
CA ARG A 66 -22.38 1.68 -15.22
C ARG A 66 -21.26 1.04 -14.40
N ARG A 67 -20.13 0.68 -15.01
CA ARG A 67 -19.01 0.05 -14.29
C ARG A 67 -18.39 0.99 -13.27
N ALA A 68 -18.29 2.27 -13.56
CA ALA A 68 -17.81 3.26 -12.60
C ALA A 68 -18.73 3.33 -11.37
N VAL A 69 -20.05 3.32 -11.57
CA VAL A 69 -21.05 3.25 -10.47
C VAL A 69 -20.84 2.00 -9.64
N GLU A 70 -20.72 0.82 -10.26
CA GLU A 70 -20.51 -0.45 -9.56
C GLU A 70 -19.23 -0.45 -8.72
N LEU A 71 -18.14 0.17 -9.22
CA LEU A 71 -16.88 0.26 -8.49
C LEU A 71 -16.98 1.17 -7.26
N VAL A 72 -17.76 2.28 -7.34
CA VAL A 72 -17.98 3.14 -6.17
C VAL A 72 -18.93 2.49 -5.16
N ILE A 73 -19.95 1.75 -5.62
CA ILE A 73 -20.79 0.93 -4.71
C ILE A 73 -19.91 -0.11 -4.00
N ALA A 74 -19.03 -0.82 -4.71
CA ALA A 74 -18.11 -1.78 -4.12
C ALA A 74 -17.18 -1.14 -3.08
N ALA A 75 -16.61 0.04 -3.40
CA ALA A 75 -15.79 0.81 -2.46
C ALA A 75 -16.60 1.25 -1.23
N GLY A 76 -17.82 1.75 -1.44
CA GLY A 76 -18.75 2.13 -0.36
C GLY A 76 -19.06 0.95 0.57
N LEU A 77 -19.37 -0.21 0.02
CA LEU A 77 -19.61 -1.43 0.80
C LEU A 77 -18.36 -1.88 1.56
N ALA A 78 -17.19 -1.78 0.95
CA ALA A 78 -15.92 -2.17 1.55
C ALA A 78 -15.48 -1.25 2.71
N ILE A 79 -15.92 0.01 2.72
CA ILE A 79 -15.73 0.96 3.82
C ILE A 79 -16.98 1.08 4.71
N GLU A 80 -17.86 0.11 4.68
CA GLU A 80 -19.09 0.05 5.50
C GLU A 80 -20.01 1.28 5.38
N ALA A 81 -20.00 1.94 4.22
CA ALA A 81 -20.84 3.10 3.96
C ALA A 81 -22.28 2.69 3.59
N THR A 82 -23.20 3.62 3.81
CA THR A 82 -24.58 3.51 3.34
C THR A 82 -24.65 3.87 1.86
N ILE A 83 -25.26 2.99 1.06
CA ILE A 83 -25.57 3.23 -0.36
C ILE A 83 -27.03 3.69 -0.46
N PRO A 84 -27.33 4.90 -0.94
CA PRO A 84 -28.69 5.39 -1.06
C PRO A 84 -29.41 4.74 -2.24
N GLU A 85 -30.73 4.57 -2.13
CA GLU A 85 -31.57 4.08 -3.24
C GLU A 85 -31.63 5.03 -4.44
N ARG A 86 -31.27 6.27 -4.23
CA ARG A 86 -31.24 7.31 -5.27
C ARG A 86 -30.01 8.17 -5.11
N THR A 87 -29.36 8.45 -6.22
CA THR A 87 -28.26 9.40 -6.31
C THR A 87 -28.43 10.30 -7.54
N GLN A 88 -27.74 11.43 -7.58
CA GLN A 88 -27.79 12.35 -8.72
C GLN A 88 -26.43 12.99 -8.94
N TRP A 89 -26.23 13.46 -10.17
CA TRP A 89 -25.07 14.27 -10.52
C TRP A 89 -25.42 15.74 -10.52
N GLU A 90 -24.42 16.54 -10.20
CA GLU A 90 -24.49 17.99 -10.10
C GLU A 90 -23.34 18.61 -10.87
N ARG A 91 -23.52 19.84 -11.31
CA ARG A 91 -22.48 20.64 -11.92
C ARG A 91 -21.73 21.43 -10.85
N LYS A 92 -20.43 21.15 -10.70
CA LYS A 92 -19.47 21.91 -9.90
C LYS A 92 -18.84 22.96 -10.81
N ASN A 93 -19.29 24.22 -10.71
CA ASN A 93 -18.92 25.24 -11.68
C ASN A 93 -17.60 25.91 -11.29
N TYR A 94 -16.61 25.80 -12.16
CA TYR A 94 -15.35 26.55 -12.10
C TYR A 94 -14.71 26.59 -13.48
N PHE A 95 -13.95 27.67 -13.78
CA PHE A 95 -13.37 27.89 -15.08
C PHE A 95 -11.86 27.62 -15.02
N TYR A 96 -11.42 26.62 -15.77
CA TYR A 96 -10.02 26.29 -15.91
C TYR A 96 -9.73 25.72 -17.31
N PRO A 97 -8.52 25.90 -17.88
CA PRO A 97 -8.21 25.43 -19.24
C PRO A 97 -8.37 23.94 -19.47
N ASP A 98 -8.20 23.12 -18.45
CA ASP A 98 -8.34 21.65 -18.48
C ASP A 98 -9.78 21.17 -18.28
N LEU A 99 -10.73 22.09 -18.11
CA LEU A 99 -12.15 21.81 -17.91
C LEU A 99 -12.99 22.44 -19.03
N PRO A 100 -13.14 21.76 -20.18
CA PRO A 100 -13.70 22.38 -21.40
C PRO A 100 -15.17 22.79 -21.26
N LYS A 101 -15.94 22.17 -20.38
CA LYS A 101 -17.34 22.51 -20.09
C LYS A 101 -17.50 23.76 -19.24
N GLY A 102 -16.45 24.19 -18.52
CA GLY A 102 -16.55 25.22 -17.49
C GLY A 102 -17.18 24.71 -16.17
N TYR A 103 -17.50 23.43 -16.11
CA TYR A 103 -17.95 22.73 -14.91
C TYR A 103 -17.47 21.29 -14.92
N GLN A 104 -17.33 20.71 -13.74
CA GLN A 104 -17.10 19.28 -13.53
C GLN A 104 -18.44 18.62 -13.13
N ILE A 105 -18.74 17.47 -13.72
CA ILE A 105 -19.87 16.66 -13.28
C ILE A 105 -19.39 15.85 -12.09
N SER A 106 -20.05 16.04 -10.93
CA SER A 106 -19.70 15.46 -9.65
C SER A 106 -20.97 15.11 -8.87
N GLN A 107 -20.85 14.66 -7.62
CA GLN A 107 -21.97 14.40 -6.72
C GLN A 107 -21.72 15.13 -5.39
N TYR A 108 -22.66 15.93 -4.94
CA TYR A 108 -22.52 16.67 -3.70
C TYR A 108 -23.66 16.41 -2.71
N ALA A 109 -24.92 16.66 -3.11
CA ALA A 109 -26.07 16.56 -2.20
C ALA A 109 -26.44 15.11 -1.89
N ILE A 110 -26.35 14.19 -2.86
CA ILE A 110 -26.68 12.79 -2.71
C ILE A 110 -25.53 11.93 -3.27
N PRO A 111 -24.42 11.78 -2.53
CA PRO A 111 -23.28 10.97 -2.95
C PRO A 111 -23.66 9.51 -3.06
N LEU A 112 -22.92 8.74 -3.85
CA LEU A 112 -23.18 7.32 -4.08
C LEU A 112 -22.93 6.45 -2.84
N ALA A 113 -22.07 6.89 -1.92
CA ALA A 113 -21.85 6.26 -0.63
C ALA A 113 -21.65 7.33 0.46
N ALA A 114 -22.25 7.16 1.63
CA ALA A 114 -22.17 8.10 2.74
C ALA A 114 -22.03 7.39 4.08
N HIS A 115 -21.47 8.10 5.08
CA HIS A 115 -21.37 7.62 6.46
C HIS A 115 -20.63 6.28 6.58
N GLY A 116 -19.47 6.18 5.92
CA GLY A 116 -18.60 5.02 5.99
C GLY A 116 -17.62 5.08 7.16
N ARG A 117 -16.83 4.02 7.29
CA ARG A 117 -15.72 3.96 8.25
C ARG A 117 -14.64 2.98 7.77
N LEU A 118 -13.41 3.22 8.19
CA LEU A 118 -12.29 2.33 7.91
C LEU A 118 -11.42 2.17 9.16
N ALA A 119 -11.26 0.94 9.61
CA ALA A 119 -10.38 0.62 10.73
C ALA A 119 -8.92 0.55 10.26
N ILE A 120 -8.02 1.11 11.05
CA ILE A 120 -6.57 1.12 10.81
C ILE A 120 -5.83 0.74 12.08
N GLU A 121 -4.62 0.18 11.91
CA GLU A 121 -3.70 -0.07 13.02
C GLU A 121 -2.65 1.02 13.09
N THR A 122 -2.43 1.56 14.29
CA THR A 122 -1.43 2.60 14.57
C THR A 122 -0.50 2.16 15.70
N SER A 123 0.58 2.92 15.93
CA SER A 123 1.47 2.69 17.08
C SER A 123 0.74 2.79 18.43
N ASP A 124 -0.34 3.57 18.51
CA ASP A 124 -1.14 3.77 19.72
C ASP A 124 -2.32 2.77 19.82
N GLY A 125 -2.42 1.81 18.89
CA GLY A 125 -3.47 0.81 18.79
C GLY A 125 -4.46 1.08 17.66
N PRO A 126 -5.56 0.31 17.61
CA PRO A 126 -6.56 0.42 16.55
C PRO A 126 -7.28 1.78 16.60
N PHE A 127 -7.51 2.35 15.42
CA PHE A 127 -8.27 3.58 15.26
C PHE A 127 -9.26 3.43 14.09
N THR A 128 -10.47 3.93 14.25
CA THR A 128 -11.47 3.92 13.18
C THR A 128 -11.64 5.32 12.62
N VAL A 129 -11.37 5.48 11.31
CA VAL A 129 -11.54 6.73 10.58
C VAL A 129 -12.96 6.80 10.06
N PRO A 130 -13.78 7.76 10.51
CA PRO A 130 -15.10 7.98 9.94
C PRO A 130 -14.98 8.67 8.58
N ILE A 131 -15.81 8.22 7.62
CA ILE A 131 -15.82 8.69 6.24
C ILE A 131 -17.16 9.35 5.96
N THR A 132 -17.13 10.62 5.63
CA THR A 132 -18.32 11.41 5.31
C THR A 132 -18.99 10.85 4.06
N ARG A 133 -18.21 10.65 2.98
CA ARG A 133 -18.72 10.18 1.69
C ARG A 133 -17.64 9.60 0.78
N ALA A 134 -18.09 8.78 -0.15
CA ALA A 134 -17.39 8.46 -1.38
C ALA A 134 -18.33 8.73 -2.57
N HIS A 135 -17.89 9.53 -3.51
CA HIS A 135 -18.72 9.95 -4.63
C HIS A 135 -17.96 9.89 -5.97
N LEU A 136 -18.73 9.91 -7.03
CA LEU A 136 -18.27 9.74 -8.39
C LEU A 136 -18.23 11.06 -9.13
N GLU A 137 -17.13 11.31 -9.80
CA GLU A 137 -16.92 12.49 -10.63
C GLU A 137 -16.08 12.16 -11.88
N GLU A 138 -15.80 13.13 -12.70
CA GLU A 138 -14.90 13.02 -13.84
C GLU A 138 -13.58 13.74 -13.60
N ASP A 139 -12.45 13.16 -14.04
CA ASP A 139 -11.14 13.83 -14.00
C ASP A 139 -11.04 14.90 -15.10
N THR A 140 -10.22 15.91 -14.87
CA THR A 140 -9.92 16.99 -15.82
C THR A 140 -8.82 16.60 -16.80
N ALA A 141 -8.56 17.42 -17.82
CA ALA A 141 -7.45 17.24 -18.73
C ALA A 141 -6.09 17.38 -18.00
N LYS A 142 -5.00 17.01 -18.67
CA LYS A 142 -3.64 17.17 -18.16
C LYS A 142 -3.03 18.47 -18.71
N LEU A 143 -2.58 19.35 -17.81
CA LEU A 143 -1.80 20.52 -18.16
C LEU A 143 -0.30 20.19 -18.17
N VAL A 144 0.39 20.54 -19.25
CA VAL A 144 1.83 20.40 -19.39
C VAL A 144 2.44 21.78 -19.64
N HIS A 145 3.25 22.26 -18.73
CA HIS A 145 3.95 23.54 -18.89
C HIS A 145 5.07 23.42 -19.92
N ALA A 146 5.18 24.42 -20.81
CA ALA A 146 6.10 24.38 -21.95
C ALA A 146 7.58 24.18 -21.56
N ASP A 147 7.99 24.62 -20.38
CA ASP A 147 9.36 24.48 -19.86
C ASP A 147 9.73 23.03 -19.56
N SER A 148 8.75 22.19 -19.22
CA SER A 148 8.97 20.75 -18.98
C SER A 148 8.96 19.91 -20.27
N ALA A 149 8.40 20.45 -21.36
CA ALA A 149 8.24 19.72 -22.62
C ALA A 149 9.42 19.94 -23.62
N ARG A 150 10.24 20.95 -23.39
CA ARG A 150 11.44 21.27 -24.21
C ARG A 150 12.64 21.39 -23.29
N GLY A 151 13.55 20.47 -23.36
CA GLY A 151 14.81 20.46 -22.61
C GLY A 151 15.59 21.80 -22.72
N GLY A 152 15.15 22.81 -22.03
CA GLY A 152 15.94 23.94 -21.56
C GLY A 152 16.49 24.98 -22.55
N THR A 153 15.87 25.24 -23.71
CA THR A 153 16.35 26.34 -24.62
C THR A 153 15.26 27.28 -25.12
N GLY A 154 14.16 27.44 -24.36
CA GLY A 154 13.07 28.37 -24.73
C GLY A 154 13.33 29.79 -24.22
N GLY A 155 13.26 30.79 -25.09
CA GLY A 155 13.33 32.21 -24.75
C GLY A 155 12.15 32.69 -23.85
N ALA A 156 12.13 33.95 -23.45
CA ALA A 156 11.23 34.54 -22.44
C ALA A 156 9.69 34.34 -22.64
N GLU A 157 9.24 33.82 -23.79
CA GLU A 157 7.84 33.46 -24.07
C GLU A 157 7.51 31.99 -23.70
N ALA A 158 8.48 31.11 -23.53
CA ALA A 158 8.25 29.67 -23.25
C ALA A 158 7.57 29.44 -21.90
N GLY A 159 7.79 30.27 -20.89
CA GLY A 159 7.15 30.17 -19.56
C GLY A 159 5.71 30.65 -19.49
N ARG A 160 5.11 31.12 -20.58
CA ARG A 160 3.75 31.66 -20.61
C ARG A 160 2.71 30.74 -21.27
N THR A 161 3.13 29.59 -21.80
CA THR A 161 2.25 28.69 -22.55
C THR A 161 2.13 27.37 -21.85
N SER A 162 0.89 26.89 -21.67
CA SER A 162 0.59 25.54 -21.23
C SER A 162 -0.08 24.75 -22.34
N LEU A 163 0.34 23.50 -22.53
CA LEU A 163 -0.30 22.56 -23.44
C LEU A 163 -1.37 21.79 -22.67
N VAL A 164 -2.49 21.49 -23.31
CA VAL A 164 -3.59 20.74 -22.70
C VAL A 164 -3.74 19.41 -23.43
N ASP A 165 -3.63 18.31 -22.68
CA ASP A 165 -3.91 16.96 -23.16
C ASP A 165 -5.24 16.48 -22.58
N PHE A 166 -6.27 16.40 -23.44
CA PHE A 166 -7.63 15.99 -23.09
C PHE A 166 -7.80 14.46 -23.03
N ASN A 167 -6.77 13.66 -23.20
CA ASN A 167 -6.87 12.20 -23.11
C ASN A 167 -7.43 11.77 -21.75
N ARG A 168 -7.06 12.44 -20.66
CA ARG A 168 -7.56 12.16 -19.32
C ARG A 168 -8.95 12.76 -19.05
N SER A 169 -9.34 13.84 -19.73
CA SER A 169 -10.62 14.52 -19.49
C SER A 169 -11.80 13.55 -19.58
N GLY A 170 -12.61 13.52 -18.54
CA GLY A 170 -13.75 12.62 -18.42
C GLY A 170 -13.40 11.20 -17.93
N ALA A 171 -12.17 10.91 -17.51
CA ALA A 171 -11.84 9.64 -16.86
C ALA A 171 -12.63 9.51 -15.55
N PRO A 172 -13.19 8.31 -15.21
CA PRO A 172 -13.94 8.16 -13.97
C PRO A 172 -13.03 8.35 -12.76
N LEU A 173 -13.45 9.23 -11.85
CA LEU A 173 -12.74 9.59 -10.64
C LEU A 173 -13.66 9.39 -9.44
N MET A 174 -13.16 8.78 -8.39
CA MET A 174 -13.83 8.65 -7.10
C MET A 174 -13.13 9.57 -6.11
N GLU A 175 -13.90 10.41 -5.43
CA GLU A 175 -13.44 11.20 -4.30
C GLU A 175 -13.96 10.62 -3.00
N ILE A 176 -13.08 10.40 -2.03
CA ILE A 176 -13.38 9.88 -0.70
C ILE A 176 -12.96 10.93 0.32
N VAL A 177 -13.92 11.37 1.15
CA VAL A 177 -13.72 12.44 2.13
C VAL A 177 -13.99 11.91 3.53
N THR A 178 -13.03 12.07 4.44
CA THR A 178 -13.20 11.71 5.85
C THR A 178 -13.85 12.83 6.65
N ASP A 179 -14.42 12.47 7.79
CA ASP A 179 -14.67 13.46 8.85
C ASP A 179 -13.32 13.94 9.41
N PRO A 180 -13.25 15.15 10.00
CA PRO A 180 -12.02 15.72 10.53
C PRO A 180 -11.65 15.15 11.90
N GLU A 181 -11.64 13.82 12.02
CA GLU A 181 -11.41 13.09 13.27
C GLU A 181 -9.99 12.49 13.39
N ILE A 182 -9.18 12.61 12.35
CA ILE A 182 -7.76 12.21 12.40
C ILE A 182 -7.00 13.23 13.24
N ARG A 183 -6.09 12.75 14.11
CA ARG A 183 -5.36 13.56 15.07
C ARG A 183 -3.84 13.53 14.89
N THR A 184 -3.31 12.52 14.19
CA THR A 184 -1.87 12.35 14.01
C THR A 184 -1.51 12.14 12.53
N ALA A 185 -0.26 12.49 12.18
CA ALA A 185 0.28 12.24 10.86
C ALA A 185 0.36 10.74 10.52
N GLU A 186 0.63 9.90 11.54
CA GLU A 186 0.62 8.45 11.38
C GLU A 186 -0.77 7.93 11.03
N GLN A 187 -1.81 8.37 11.74
CA GLN A 187 -3.19 7.97 11.43
C GLN A 187 -3.57 8.31 9.98
N ALA A 188 -3.20 9.50 9.50
CA ALA A 188 -3.46 9.91 8.11
C ALA A 188 -2.73 9.02 7.10
N ARG A 189 -1.46 8.69 7.35
CA ARG A 189 -0.69 7.77 6.51
C ARG A 189 -1.31 6.37 6.51
N ARG A 190 -1.62 5.81 7.68
CA ARG A 190 -2.21 4.47 7.81
C ARG A 190 -3.57 4.37 7.14
N TYR A 191 -4.38 5.43 7.24
CA TYR A 191 -5.65 5.50 6.53
C TYR A 191 -5.46 5.44 5.01
N ALA A 192 -4.55 6.22 4.47
CA ALA A 192 -4.29 6.23 3.03
C ALA A 192 -3.72 4.89 2.53
N GLU A 193 -2.82 4.24 3.30
CA GLU A 193 -2.27 2.91 3.03
C GLU A 193 -3.38 1.84 3.03
N GLU A 194 -4.23 1.81 4.06
CA GLU A 194 -5.31 0.82 4.18
C GLU A 194 -6.35 1.01 3.07
N LEU A 195 -6.76 2.26 2.80
CA LEU A 195 -7.69 2.55 1.72
C LEU A 195 -7.14 2.11 0.35
N GLN A 196 -5.86 2.35 0.08
CA GLN A 196 -5.23 1.86 -1.15
C GLN A 196 -5.33 0.33 -1.27
N MET A 197 -5.04 -0.40 -0.19
CA MET A 197 -5.15 -1.87 -0.18
C MET A 197 -6.58 -2.32 -0.45
N VAL A 198 -7.57 -1.68 0.16
CA VAL A 198 -8.99 -1.97 -0.08
C VAL A 198 -9.35 -1.75 -1.54
N LEU A 199 -9.03 -0.58 -2.11
CA LEU A 199 -9.36 -0.23 -3.49
C LEU A 199 -8.71 -1.17 -4.51
N ARG A 200 -7.48 -1.60 -4.26
CA ARG A 200 -6.79 -2.60 -5.07
C ARG A 200 -7.43 -3.98 -4.94
N ALA A 201 -7.76 -4.41 -3.73
CA ALA A 201 -8.35 -5.72 -3.46
C ALA A 201 -9.69 -5.89 -4.16
N ILE A 202 -10.56 -4.88 -4.15
CA ILE A 202 -11.86 -4.91 -4.84
C ILE A 202 -11.75 -4.61 -6.36
N GLY A 203 -10.53 -4.38 -6.87
CA GLY A 203 -10.29 -4.07 -8.27
C GLY A 203 -10.85 -2.73 -8.74
N ALA A 204 -11.11 -1.80 -7.82
CA ALA A 204 -11.65 -0.48 -8.16
C ALA A 204 -10.62 0.43 -8.82
N SER A 205 -9.36 0.33 -8.40
CA SER A 205 -8.26 1.14 -8.90
C SER A 205 -6.92 0.44 -8.72
N ASP A 206 -5.93 0.77 -9.53
CA ASP A 206 -4.52 0.44 -9.26
C ASP A 206 -3.96 1.34 -8.15
N ALA A 207 -4.60 2.48 -7.91
CA ALA A 207 -4.30 3.44 -6.85
C ALA A 207 -2.80 3.76 -6.75
N ASP A 208 -2.14 3.96 -7.89
CA ASP A 208 -0.72 4.29 -7.96
C ASP A 208 -0.53 5.80 -7.80
N MET A 209 0.12 6.20 -6.69
CA MET A 209 0.37 7.60 -6.39
C MET A 209 1.42 8.23 -7.32
N GLU A 210 2.43 7.46 -7.75
CA GLU A 210 3.49 7.95 -8.63
C GLU A 210 2.95 8.24 -10.05
N ARG A 211 1.95 7.46 -10.48
CA ARG A 211 1.22 7.67 -11.74
C ARG A 211 0.07 8.67 -11.63
N GLY A 212 -0.19 9.21 -10.43
CA GLY A 212 -1.28 10.14 -10.17
C GLY A 212 -2.67 9.50 -10.21
N GLN A 213 -2.76 8.18 -10.14
CA GLN A 213 -4.04 7.46 -10.08
C GLN A 213 -4.69 7.55 -8.69
N MET A 214 -3.89 7.84 -7.65
CA MET A 214 -4.37 8.16 -6.32
C MET A 214 -3.69 9.45 -5.87
N ARG A 215 -4.47 10.43 -5.45
CA ARG A 215 -4.01 11.71 -4.92
C ARG A 215 -4.56 11.87 -3.52
N VAL A 216 -3.70 12.26 -2.60
CA VAL A 216 -4.06 12.48 -1.18
C VAL A 216 -3.89 13.95 -0.88
N GLU A 217 -4.93 14.57 -0.33
CA GLU A 217 -4.95 15.95 0.14
C GLU A 217 -5.35 15.96 1.61
N ALA A 218 -4.74 16.85 2.39
CA ALA A 218 -5.01 16.95 3.81
C ALA A 218 -5.48 18.36 4.17
N ASN A 219 -6.60 18.44 4.87
CA ASN A 219 -7.11 19.65 5.47
C ASN A 219 -6.73 19.66 6.96
N ILE A 220 -5.85 20.56 7.37
CA ILE A 220 -5.22 20.56 8.69
C ILE A 220 -5.52 21.86 9.41
N SER A 221 -5.98 21.76 10.64
CA SER A 221 -6.07 22.90 11.58
C SER A 221 -5.61 22.48 12.96
N LEU A 222 -5.17 23.45 13.76
CA LEU A 222 -4.87 23.27 15.17
C LEU A 222 -5.85 24.05 16.03
N ARG A 223 -6.28 23.44 17.13
CA ARG A 223 -7.05 24.11 18.18
C ARG A 223 -6.38 23.94 19.55
N PRO A 224 -6.53 24.88 20.49
CA PRO A 224 -6.09 24.65 21.85
C PRO A 224 -6.73 23.39 22.43
N ARG A 225 -5.97 22.56 23.12
CA ARG A 225 -6.49 21.33 23.70
C ARG A 225 -7.64 21.62 24.68
N GLY A 226 -8.71 20.85 24.57
CA GLY A 226 -9.93 21.04 25.38
C GLY A 226 -10.91 22.06 24.82
N THR A 227 -10.68 22.59 23.60
CA THR A 227 -11.67 23.45 22.90
C THR A 227 -12.35 22.66 21.77
N GLU A 228 -13.61 23.02 21.46
CA GLU A 228 -14.38 22.37 20.38
C GLU A 228 -14.29 23.14 19.05
N ALA A 229 -14.05 24.46 19.12
CA ALA A 229 -13.98 25.31 17.93
C ALA A 229 -12.81 24.92 17.01
N PHE A 230 -13.08 24.78 15.71
CA PHE A 230 -12.03 24.50 14.75
C PHE A 230 -11.09 25.71 14.58
N GLY A 231 -9.80 25.43 14.42
CA GLY A 231 -8.83 26.41 14.00
C GLY A 231 -8.90 26.74 12.51
N THR A 232 -8.02 27.64 12.06
CA THR A 232 -7.93 28.01 10.63
C THR A 232 -7.41 26.84 9.82
N ARG A 233 -8.20 26.40 8.84
CA ARG A 233 -7.89 25.28 7.95
C ARG A 233 -6.85 25.65 6.89
N VAL A 234 -5.83 24.80 6.77
CA VAL A 234 -4.85 24.83 5.68
C VAL A 234 -4.98 23.53 4.89
N GLU A 235 -5.12 23.63 3.59
CA GLU A 235 -5.15 22.52 2.67
C GLU A 235 -3.73 22.22 2.18
N VAL A 236 -3.27 20.97 2.28
CA VAL A 236 -1.96 20.53 1.79
C VAL A 236 -2.14 19.54 0.63
N LYS A 237 -1.50 19.85 -0.51
CA LYS A 237 -1.54 19.09 -1.77
C LYS A 237 -0.14 18.61 -2.19
N ASN A 238 -0.07 17.87 -3.29
CA ASN A 238 1.16 17.37 -3.92
C ASN A 238 1.95 16.39 -3.05
N MET A 239 1.26 15.58 -2.28
CA MET A 239 1.84 14.51 -1.47
C MET A 239 1.85 13.20 -2.28
N ASN A 240 2.96 12.92 -2.97
CA ASN A 240 3.04 11.85 -3.97
C ASN A 240 3.49 10.48 -3.40
N SER A 241 3.51 10.33 -2.09
CA SER A 241 3.77 9.06 -1.40
C SER A 241 3.18 9.09 0.01
N PHE A 242 2.91 7.92 0.60
CA PHE A 242 2.43 7.84 1.99
C PHE A 242 3.39 8.47 3.00
N ARG A 243 4.70 8.35 2.75
CA ARG A 243 5.72 9.02 3.55
C ARG A 243 5.64 10.54 3.40
N ALA A 244 5.34 11.05 2.21
CA ALA A 244 5.11 12.48 1.99
C ALA A 244 3.86 12.96 2.73
N VAL A 245 2.78 12.17 2.76
CA VAL A 245 1.56 12.48 3.56
C VAL A 245 1.92 12.68 5.03
N GLU A 246 2.61 11.70 5.64
CA GLU A 246 3.01 11.78 7.04
C GLU A 246 3.91 12.98 7.33
N ARG A 247 4.94 13.21 6.51
CA ARG A 247 5.90 14.30 6.70
C ARG A 247 5.28 15.67 6.49
N ALA A 248 4.44 15.83 5.48
CA ALA A 248 3.76 17.09 5.18
C ALA A 248 2.81 17.49 6.31
N ILE A 249 2.03 16.54 6.83
CA ILE A 249 1.13 16.76 7.94
C ILE A 249 1.92 17.11 9.22
N ALA A 250 2.97 16.35 9.55
CA ALA A 250 3.83 16.62 10.71
C ALA A 250 4.50 18.00 10.62
N TYR A 251 4.99 18.39 9.43
CA TYR A 251 5.55 19.72 9.19
C TYR A 251 4.50 20.81 9.40
N GLU A 252 3.32 20.64 8.82
CA GLU A 252 2.25 21.65 8.88
C GLU A 252 1.73 21.84 10.32
N ILE A 253 1.60 20.78 11.10
CA ILE A 253 1.30 20.86 12.53
C ILE A 253 2.35 21.73 13.26
N GLY A 254 3.63 21.48 13.03
CA GLY A 254 4.71 22.27 13.62
C GLY A 254 4.73 23.74 13.19
N ARG A 255 4.43 24.01 11.89
CA ARG A 255 4.36 25.37 11.35
C ARG A 255 3.20 26.15 11.94
N GLN A 256 2.01 25.56 11.98
CA GLN A 256 0.82 26.22 12.55
C GLN A 256 1.01 26.50 14.05
N ALA A 257 1.55 25.54 14.81
CA ALA A 257 1.83 25.73 16.22
C ALA A 257 2.81 26.89 16.47
N ALA A 258 3.88 26.99 15.70
CA ALA A 258 4.85 28.07 15.82
C ALA A 258 4.22 29.46 15.54
N ALA A 259 3.34 29.54 14.54
CA ALA A 259 2.61 30.80 14.25
C ALA A 259 1.65 31.16 15.38
N LEU A 260 0.89 30.18 15.90
CA LEU A 260 -0.04 30.41 17.01
C LEU A 260 0.70 30.82 18.30
N ASP A 261 1.84 30.20 18.59
CA ASP A 261 2.69 30.56 19.76
C ASP A 261 3.28 31.99 19.64
N ALA A 262 3.55 32.43 18.40
CA ALA A 262 4.01 33.80 18.14
C ALA A 262 2.87 34.83 18.11
N GLY A 263 1.60 34.40 18.21
CA GLY A 263 0.44 35.26 18.07
C GLY A 263 0.18 35.69 16.62
N GLU A 264 0.77 35.00 15.63
CA GLU A 264 0.58 35.28 14.21
C GLU A 264 -0.73 34.67 13.70
N PRO A 265 -1.55 35.41 12.93
CA PRO A 265 -2.78 34.89 12.39
C PRO A 265 -2.50 33.86 11.29
N LEU A 266 -3.16 32.72 11.36
CA LEU A 266 -3.18 31.73 10.28
C LEU A 266 -4.20 32.17 9.21
N ALA A 267 -3.80 32.09 7.93
CA ALA A 267 -4.69 32.33 6.81
C ALA A 267 -5.25 30.99 6.28
N MET A 268 -6.50 31.02 5.80
CA MET A 268 -7.06 29.91 5.02
C MET A 268 -6.36 29.89 3.65
N GLU A 269 -5.53 28.90 3.43
CA GLU A 269 -4.70 28.82 2.23
C GLU A 269 -4.51 27.37 1.73
N THR A 270 -4.15 27.23 0.46
CA THR A 270 -3.66 25.97 -0.11
C THR A 270 -2.14 26.02 -0.18
N ARG A 271 -1.51 24.96 0.32
CA ARG A 271 -0.05 24.76 0.33
C ARG A 271 0.31 23.50 -0.44
N GLY A 272 1.45 23.50 -1.13
CA GLY A 272 2.05 22.32 -1.76
C GLY A 272 3.15 21.75 -0.88
N TRP A 273 3.31 20.42 -0.88
CA TRP A 273 4.46 19.77 -0.29
C TRP A 273 5.64 19.78 -1.27
N ASP A 274 6.82 20.17 -0.80
CA ASP A 274 8.10 20.05 -1.51
C ASP A 274 8.95 18.99 -0.83
N ASP A 275 9.07 17.82 -1.46
CA ASP A 275 9.79 16.69 -0.87
C ASP A 275 11.30 16.94 -0.83
N GLY A 276 11.86 17.75 -1.73
CA GLY A 276 13.27 18.12 -1.72
C GLY A 276 13.63 19.04 -0.56
N ARG A 277 12.77 19.99 -0.23
CA ARG A 277 12.93 20.93 0.88
C ARG A 277 12.38 20.43 2.20
N GLN A 278 11.61 19.34 2.19
CA GLN A 278 10.87 18.82 3.35
C GLN A 278 10.02 19.90 4.05
N ALA A 279 9.30 20.70 3.25
CA ALA A 279 8.52 21.84 3.73
C ALA A 279 7.30 22.07 2.84
N THR A 280 6.27 22.69 3.41
CA THR A 280 5.14 23.18 2.62
C THR A 280 5.44 24.59 2.08
N TYR A 281 4.99 24.89 0.87
CA TYR A 281 5.05 26.21 0.27
C TYR A 281 3.65 26.70 -0.10
N ARG A 282 3.43 28.02 -0.05
CA ARG A 282 2.14 28.62 -0.38
C ARG A 282 1.90 28.53 -1.88
N MET A 283 0.75 28.02 -2.27
CA MET A 283 0.30 28.00 -3.67
C MET A 283 -0.64 29.16 -3.97
N ARG A 284 -1.75 29.25 -3.21
CA ARG A 284 -2.71 30.36 -3.34
C ARG A 284 -3.35 30.67 -1.97
N ALA A 285 -3.79 31.92 -1.79
CA ALA A 285 -4.69 32.27 -0.70
C ALA A 285 -6.13 31.97 -1.14
N LYS A 286 -6.92 31.40 -0.23
CA LYS A 286 -8.38 31.33 -0.40
C LYS A 286 -8.96 32.55 0.32
N GLU A 287 -9.30 33.59 -0.45
CA GLU A 287 -9.93 34.81 0.13
C GLU A 287 -11.40 34.59 0.48
N THR A 288 -12.05 33.65 -0.20
CA THR A 288 -13.44 33.21 0.06
C THR A 288 -13.56 31.71 -0.18
N SER A 289 -14.50 31.03 0.49
CA SER A 289 -14.91 29.68 0.11
C SER A 289 -15.42 29.75 -1.32
N GLU A 290 -14.78 29.01 -2.25
CA GLU A 290 -15.24 28.99 -3.64
C GLU A 290 -16.68 28.51 -3.66
N ASP A 291 -17.61 29.37 -4.05
CA ASP A 291 -18.99 29.01 -4.32
C ASP A 291 -19.04 28.36 -5.70
N TYR A 292 -18.96 27.03 -5.72
CA TYR A 292 -19.09 26.25 -6.94
C TYR A 292 -20.49 26.25 -7.52
N ARG A 293 -21.45 26.89 -6.88
CA ARG A 293 -22.84 27.02 -7.34
C ARG A 293 -23.38 25.71 -7.87
N TYR A 294 -23.29 24.64 -7.01
CA TYR A 294 -23.79 23.33 -7.35
C TYR A 294 -25.28 23.39 -7.71
N PHE A 295 -25.65 22.69 -8.78
CA PHE A 295 -27.03 22.42 -9.15
C PHE A 295 -27.12 21.09 -9.90
N PRO A 296 -28.28 20.37 -9.86
CA PRO A 296 -28.47 19.12 -10.57
C PRO A 296 -28.13 19.25 -12.06
N ASP A 297 -27.37 18.30 -12.59
CA ASP A 297 -27.08 18.28 -14.03
C ASP A 297 -28.35 17.95 -14.81
N PRO A 298 -28.85 18.87 -15.70
CA PRO A 298 -30.10 18.66 -16.40
C PRO A 298 -30.04 17.56 -17.46
N ASP A 299 -28.85 17.18 -17.90
CA ASP A 299 -28.63 16.17 -18.93
C ASP A 299 -28.53 14.75 -18.31
N LEU A 300 -28.45 14.65 -16.98
CA LEU A 300 -28.34 13.39 -16.25
C LEU A 300 -29.54 13.21 -15.31
N PRO A 301 -30.47 12.30 -15.61
CA PRO A 301 -31.55 12.00 -14.68
C PRO A 301 -31.02 11.36 -13.40
N PRO A 302 -31.73 11.52 -12.26
CA PRO A 302 -31.38 10.81 -11.05
C PRO A 302 -31.29 9.29 -11.29
N LEU A 303 -30.25 8.69 -10.72
CA LEU A 303 -30.05 7.23 -10.81
C LEU A 303 -30.71 6.54 -9.63
N HIS A 304 -31.56 5.55 -9.92
CA HIS A 304 -32.05 4.62 -8.92
C HIS A 304 -31.07 3.46 -8.75
N VAL A 305 -30.60 3.25 -7.53
CA VAL A 305 -29.73 2.15 -7.15
C VAL A 305 -30.58 1.10 -6.46
N GLU A 306 -31.07 0.14 -7.26
CA GLU A 306 -31.95 -0.90 -6.76
C GLU A 306 -31.26 -1.79 -5.72
N PRO A 307 -31.92 -2.22 -4.64
CA PRO A 307 -31.35 -3.11 -3.63
C PRO A 307 -30.72 -4.38 -4.24
N ALA A 308 -31.37 -4.97 -5.22
CA ALA A 308 -30.85 -6.14 -5.92
C ALA A 308 -29.52 -5.86 -6.68
N TRP A 309 -29.28 -4.63 -7.09
CA TRP A 309 -27.99 -4.24 -7.68
C TRP A 309 -26.92 -4.15 -6.61
N ILE A 310 -27.22 -3.56 -5.46
CA ILE A 310 -26.29 -3.47 -4.32
C ILE A 310 -25.90 -4.87 -3.85
N GLU A 311 -26.87 -5.80 -3.71
CA GLU A 311 -26.58 -7.17 -3.28
C GLU A 311 -25.71 -7.92 -4.30
N ARG A 312 -25.93 -7.77 -5.60
CA ARG A 312 -25.04 -8.35 -6.62
C ARG A 312 -23.60 -7.85 -6.51
N VAL A 313 -23.43 -6.56 -6.20
CA VAL A 313 -22.08 -5.98 -6.00
C VAL A 313 -21.49 -6.51 -4.70
N ARG A 314 -22.28 -6.63 -3.63
CA ARG A 314 -21.86 -7.20 -2.34
C ARG A 314 -21.39 -8.65 -2.47
N ASP A 315 -22.16 -9.49 -3.16
CA ASP A 315 -21.82 -10.90 -3.38
C ASP A 315 -20.56 -11.08 -4.23
N ALA A 316 -20.23 -10.08 -5.05
CA ALA A 316 -19.02 -10.09 -5.88
C ALA A 316 -17.79 -9.50 -5.18
N LEU A 317 -17.91 -8.97 -3.94
CA LEU A 317 -16.76 -8.46 -3.21
C LEU A 317 -15.80 -9.60 -2.86
N PRO A 318 -14.51 -9.43 -3.11
CA PRO A 318 -13.50 -10.36 -2.63
C PRO A 318 -13.32 -10.24 -1.10
N GLU A 319 -12.56 -11.17 -0.54
CA GLU A 319 -12.10 -11.03 0.84
C GLU A 319 -11.28 -9.75 1.00
N LEU A 320 -11.70 -8.88 1.93
CA LEU A 320 -11.05 -7.60 2.18
C LEU A 320 -9.72 -7.76 2.95
N PRO A 321 -8.79 -6.79 2.84
CA PRO A 321 -7.47 -6.87 3.47
C PRO A 321 -7.50 -7.16 4.97
N ALA A 322 -8.39 -6.54 5.72
CA ALA A 322 -8.51 -6.77 7.16
C ALA A 322 -8.95 -8.21 7.49
N ALA A 323 -9.96 -8.74 6.79
CA ALA A 323 -10.42 -10.11 6.96
C ALA A 323 -9.33 -11.12 6.60
N ARG A 324 -8.57 -10.84 5.53
CA ARG A 324 -7.45 -11.68 5.10
C ARG A 324 -6.33 -11.69 6.13
N ARG A 325 -5.95 -10.54 6.71
CA ARG A 325 -4.98 -10.49 7.82
C ARG A 325 -5.44 -11.36 9.00
N ALA A 326 -6.68 -11.19 9.43
CA ALA A 326 -7.25 -11.98 10.53
C ALA A 326 -7.22 -13.49 10.22
N ARG A 327 -7.52 -13.90 8.99
CA ARG A 327 -7.44 -15.30 8.55
C ARG A 327 -5.99 -15.82 8.60
N TYR A 328 -5.02 -15.03 8.16
CA TYR A 328 -3.61 -15.41 8.23
C TYR A 328 -3.10 -15.54 9.67
N GLU A 329 -3.50 -14.63 10.54
CA GLU A 329 -3.19 -14.72 11.98
C GLU A 329 -3.79 -15.98 12.62
N ALA A 330 -5.01 -16.36 12.24
CA ALA A 330 -5.63 -17.60 12.68
C ALA A 330 -4.87 -18.86 12.19
N MET A 331 -4.08 -18.75 11.09
CA MET A 331 -3.17 -19.81 10.63
C MET A 331 -1.83 -19.83 11.38
N GLY A 332 -1.64 -18.99 12.41
CA GLY A 332 -0.42 -18.90 13.21
C GLY A 332 0.67 -18.01 12.61
N ILE A 333 0.33 -17.15 11.64
CA ILE A 333 1.22 -16.11 11.10
C ILE A 333 1.18 -14.90 12.04
N THR A 334 2.33 -14.22 12.25
CA THR A 334 2.35 -13.02 13.09
C THR A 334 1.57 -11.87 12.42
N ALA A 335 1.00 -10.94 13.20
CA ALA A 335 0.31 -9.77 12.67
C ALA A 335 1.20 -8.95 11.72
N TYR A 336 2.49 -8.85 12.03
CA TYR A 336 3.47 -8.18 11.16
C TYR A 336 3.61 -8.89 9.80
N ASP A 337 3.80 -10.20 9.80
CA ASP A 337 3.96 -10.98 8.56
C ASP A 337 2.67 -11.00 7.73
N ALA A 338 1.51 -11.11 8.40
CA ALA A 338 0.21 -11.02 7.75
C ALA A 338 0.01 -9.66 7.05
N ALA A 339 0.40 -8.57 7.72
CA ALA A 339 0.36 -7.23 7.13
C ALA A 339 1.29 -7.11 5.91
N VAL A 340 2.52 -7.66 5.98
CA VAL A 340 3.47 -7.67 4.85
C VAL A 340 2.93 -8.45 3.66
N LEU A 341 2.37 -9.64 3.88
CA LEU A 341 1.78 -10.46 2.82
C LEU A 341 0.61 -9.75 2.13
N VAL A 342 -0.28 -9.15 2.89
CA VAL A 342 -1.51 -8.51 2.37
C VAL A 342 -1.21 -7.18 1.68
N ALA A 343 -0.14 -6.48 2.05
CA ALA A 343 0.24 -5.21 1.42
C ALA A 343 0.70 -5.37 -0.05
N ASP A 344 1.19 -6.54 -0.44
CA ASP A 344 1.63 -6.84 -1.81
C ASP A 344 0.71 -7.91 -2.44
N PRO A 345 -0.08 -7.57 -3.48
CA PRO A 345 -0.97 -8.53 -4.15
C PRO A 345 -0.25 -9.76 -4.72
N GLY A 346 1.00 -9.61 -5.17
CA GLY A 346 1.80 -10.71 -5.66
C GLY A 346 2.23 -11.65 -4.54
N MET A 347 2.65 -11.12 -3.38
CA MET A 347 2.94 -11.94 -2.20
C MET A 347 1.68 -12.65 -1.68
N THR A 348 0.53 -11.95 -1.66
CA THR A 348 -0.76 -12.55 -1.31
C THR A 348 -1.04 -13.76 -2.21
N THR A 349 -0.97 -13.56 -3.54
CA THR A 349 -1.22 -14.64 -4.51
C THR A 349 -0.22 -15.79 -4.33
N ALA A 350 1.07 -15.48 -4.19
CA ALA A 350 2.10 -16.50 -3.98
C ALA A 350 1.82 -17.34 -2.71
N PHE A 351 1.50 -16.68 -1.60
CA PHE A 351 1.17 -17.35 -0.35
C PHE A 351 -0.04 -18.29 -0.51
N GLU A 352 -1.12 -17.81 -1.14
CA GLU A 352 -2.35 -18.58 -1.34
C GLU A 352 -2.13 -19.81 -2.25
N VAL A 353 -1.46 -19.65 -3.39
CA VAL A 353 -1.27 -20.75 -4.33
C VAL A 353 -0.30 -21.80 -3.78
N ILE A 354 0.76 -21.40 -3.08
CA ILE A 354 1.73 -22.34 -2.48
C ILE A 354 1.08 -23.06 -1.30
N SER A 355 0.31 -22.37 -0.46
CA SER A 355 -0.40 -22.98 0.67
C SER A 355 -1.45 -23.99 0.20
N ALA A 356 -2.18 -23.67 -0.90
CA ALA A 356 -3.15 -24.55 -1.50
C ALA A 356 -2.49 -25.82 -2.12
N ALA A 357 -1.31 -25.65 -2.75
CA ALA A 357 -0.54 -26.76 -3.34
C ALA A 357 0.07 -27.70 -2.27
N GLY A 358 0.33 -27.18 -1.08
CA GLY A 358 0.90 -27.94 0.04
C GLY A 358 0.20 -27.72 1.37
N PRO A 359 -1.05 -28.19 1.57
CA PRO A 359 -1.83 -27.90 2.78
C PRO A 359 -1.21 -28.47 4.07
N ALA A 360 -0.27 -29.40 3.97
CA ALA A 360 0.48 -29.94 5.11
C ALA A 360 1.74 -29.12 5.45
N VAL A 361 2.10 -28.12 4.64
CA VAL A 361 3.24 -27.23 4.92
C VAL A 361 2.78 -26.17 5.93
N PRO A 362 3.52 -25.97 7.05
CA PRO A 362 3.17 -24.93 8.00
C PRO A 362 3.13 -23.54 7.34
N ALA A 363 2.07 -22.78 7.59
CA ALA A 363 1.88 -21.44 7.01
C ALA A 363 3.07 -20.51 7.25
N LYS A 364 3.72 -20.63 8.42
CA LYS A 364 4.94 -19.89 8.75
C LYS A 364 6.11 -20.19 7.80
N GLU A 365 6.28 -21.43 7.34
CA GLU A 365 7.35 -21.76 6.39
C GLU A 365 7.05 -21.16 5.01
N VAL A 366 5.79 -21.21 4.57
CA VAL A 366 5.37 -20.55 3.33
C VAL A 366 5.58 -19.03 3.43
N THR A 367 5.20 -18.42 4.54
CA THR A 367 5.38 -16.98 4.79
C THR A 367 6.85 -16.58 4.74
N ASN A 368 7.73 -17.27 5.47
CA ASN A 368 9.17 -17.00 5.49
C ASN A 368 9.80 -17.10 4.09
N PHE A 369 9.33 -18.03 3.29
CA PHE A 369 9.77 -18.18 1.91
C PHE A 369 9.25 -17.05 1.03
N VAL A 370 7.96 -16.73 1.08
CA VAL A 370 7.33 -15.69 0.25
C VAL A 370 7.91 -14.31 0.56
N THR A 371 8.03 -13.94 1.83
CA THR A 371 8.57 -12.63 2.24
C THR A 371 10.09 -12.52 2.08
N GLY A 372 10.78 -13.65 1.96
CA GLY A 372 12.25 -13.73 1.83
C GLY A 372 12.73 -13.95 0.40
N VAL A 373 13.05 -15.21 0.10
CA VAL A 373 13.69 -15.60 -1.17
C VAL A 373 12.80 -15.29 -2.37
N HIS A 374 11.52 -15.64 -2.28
CA HIS A 374 10.55 -15.46 -3.36
C HIS A 374 10.36 -13.98 -3.69
N ALA A 375 10.16 -13.11 -2.70
CA ALA A 375 10.01 -11.66 -2.91
C ALA A 375 11.22 -11.04 -3.62
N ARG A 376 12.44 -11.49 -3.29
CA ARG A 376 13.67 -11.02 -3.94
C ARG A 376 13.71 -11.41 -5.42
N VAL A 377 13.35 -12.66 -5.75
CA VAL A 377 13.30 -13.13 -7.13
C VAL A 377 12.17 -12.44 -7.90
N ALA A 378 10.97 -12.32 -7.31
CA ALA A 378 9.84 -11.64 -7.92
C ALA A 378 10.12 -10.16 -8.22
N LYS A 379 10.87 -9.48 -7.36
CA LYS A 379 11.31 -8.09 -7.62
C LYS A 379 12.24 -7.98 -8.84
N ALA A 380 13.03 -9.01 -9.12
CA ALA A 380 13.96 -9.02 -10.25
C ALA A 380 13.31 -9.48 -11.57
N SER A 381 12.38 -10.45 -11.53
CA SER A 381 11.81 -11.13 -12.70
C SER A 381 10.28 -11.04 -12.82
N GLY A 382 9.59 -10.50 -11.80
CA GLY A 382 8.13 -10.46 -11.72
C GLY A 382 7.52 -11.81 -11.29
N TYR A 383 6.17 -11.83 -11.22
CA TYR A 383 5.40 -13.05 -10.96
C TYR A 383 4.93 -13.67 -12.28
N ASN A 384 4.91 -14.99 -12.33
CA ASN A 384 4.34 -15.72 -13.47
C ASN A 384 2.81 -15.88 -13.34
N ALA A 385 2.16 -16.50 -14.34
CA ALA A 385 0.72 -16.71 -14.36
C ALA A 385 0.19 -17.59 -13.19
N ALA A 386 1.05 -18.41 -12.59
CA ALA A 386 0.71 -19.21 -11.40
C ALA A 386 0.90 -18.47 -10.07
N GLY A 387 1.27 -17.18 -10.10
CA GLY A 387 1.52 -16.38 -8.91
C GLY A 387 2.86 -16.67 -8.22
N THR A 388 3.75 -17.41 -8.87
CA THR A 388 5.10 -17.69 -8.36
C THR A 388 6.16 -16.84 -9.06
N ALA A 389 7.38 -16.84 -8.54
CA ALA A 389 8.50 -16.12 -9.14
C ALA A 389 9.37 -17.07 -9.99
N GLY A 390 10.02 -16.53 -11.01
CA GLY A 390 10.91 -17.28 -11.87
C GLY A 390 10.21 -18.38 -12.68
N ALA A 391 10.88 -19.50 -12.89
CA ALA A 391 10.38 -20.66 -13.64
C ALA A 391 9.70 -21.71 -12.74
N SER A 392 9.49 -21.43 -11.46
CA SER A 392 9.00 -22.38 -10.46
C SER A 392 7.51 -22.69 -10.56
N SER A 393 7.09 -23.79 -9.95
CA SER A 393 5.69 -24.18 -9.76
C SER A 393 5.30 -24.13 -8.27
N PRO A 394 4.03 -23.83 -7.94
CA PRO A 394 3.55 -23.88 -6.56
C PRO A 394 3.76 -25.23 -5.89
N GLU A 395 3.52 -26.32 -6.61
CA GLU A 395 3.66 -27.70 -6.15
C GLU A 395 5.11 -28.02 -5.81
N GLY A 396 6.06 -27.62 -6.69
CA GLY A 396 7.48 -27.84 -6.46
C GLY A 396 8.01 -27.05 -5.26
N ILE A 397 7.55 -25.81 -5.09
CA ILE A 397 7.87 -25.00 -3.91
C ILE A 397 7.31 -25.67 -2.65
N ALA A 398 6.05 -26.08 -2.66
CA ALA A 398 5.39 -26.72 -1.53
C ALA A 398 6.07 -28.04 -1.15
N GLU A 399 6.51 -28.86 -2.12
CA GLU A 399 7.24 -30.08 -1.89
C GLU A 399 8.57 -29.84 -1.17
N LEU A 400 9.36 -28.84 -1.64
CA LEU A 400 10.63 -28.47 -1.02
C LEU A 400 10.45 -27.88 0.39
N LEU A 401 9.47 -26.99 0.58
CA LEU A 401 9.13 -26.45 1.89
C LEU A 401 8.65 -27.54 2.85
N GLY A 402 7.85 -28.49 2.38
CA GLY A 402 7.41 -29.64 3.13
C GLY A 402 8.59 -30.53 3.56
N ALA A 403 9.61 -30.72 2.70
CA ALA A 403 10.82 -31.46 3.04
C ALA A 403 11.63 -30.74 4.15
N ILE A 404 11.73 -29.41 4.10
CA ILE A 404 12.35 -28.58 5.15
C ILE A 404 11.58 -28.74 6.48
N ALA A 405 10.24 -28.58 6.43
CA ALA A 405 9.39 -28.64 7.61
C ALA A 405 9.44 -30.00 8.33
N ARG A 406 9.55 -31.09 7.56
CA ARG A 406 9.72 -32.46 8.11
C ARG A 406 11.15 -32.79 8.55
N GLY A 407 12.10 -31.87 8.36
CA GLY A 407 13.52 -32.15 8.66
C GLY A 407 14.18 -33.17 7.73
N SER A 408 13.57 -33.45 6.55
CA SER A 408 14.15 -34.36 5.56
C SER A 408 15.40 -33.78 4.88
N ILE A 409 15.50 -32.48 4.84
CA ILE A 409 16.67 -31.70 4.40
C ILE A 409 16.90 -30.55 5.38
N SER A 410 18.13 -30.06 5.49
CA SER A 410 18.45 -28.92 6.34
C SER A 410 17.89 -27.61 5.69
N ARG A 411 17.67 -26.57 6.51
CA ARG A 411 17.21 -25.27 6.04
C ARG A 411 18.16 -24.66 4.99
N GLN A 412 19.47 -24.88 5.15
CA GLN A 412 20.47 -24.39 4.20
C GLN A 412 20.34 -25.10 2.84
N VAL A 413 20.32 -26.43 2.84
CA VAL A 413 20.12 -27.22 1.61
C VAL A 413 18.78 -26.88 0.96
N GLY A 414 17.71 -26.82 1.76
CA GLY A 414 16.39 -26.45 1.25
C GLY A 414 16.37 -25.09 0.57
N ARG A 415 17.08 -24.10 1.11
CA ARG A 415 17.21 -22.78 0.49
C ARG A 415 17.92 -22.85 -0.88
N GLU A 416 19.00 -23.58 -0.96
CA GLU A 416 19.76 -23.76 -2.21
C GLU A 416 18.90 -24.47 -3.28
N LEU A 417 18.13 -25.49 -2.88
CA LEU A 417 17.21 -26.20 -3.78
C LEU A 417 16.05 -25.30 -4.23
N LEU A 418 15.48 -24.49 -3.33
CA LEU A 418 14.44 -23.51 -3.67
C LEU A 418 14.97 -22.45 -4.63
N GLU A 419 16.16 -21.91 -4.40
CA GLU A 419 16.79 -20.93 -5.31
C GLU A 419 17.01 -21.52 -6.70
N ARG A 420 17.43 -22.79 -6.80
CA ARG A 420 17.58 -23.50 -8.05
C ARG A 420 16.23 -23.75 -8.73
N HIS A 421 15.22 -24.21 -7.99
CA HIS A 421 13.87 -24.41 -8.52
C HIS A 421 13.28 -23.09 -9.04
N LEU A 422 13.51 -21.96 -8.35
CA LEU A 422 13.10 -20.64 -8.81
C LEU A 422 13.83 -20.22 -10.09
N ALA A 423 15.11 -20.55 -10.22
CA ALA A 423 15.93 -20.09 -11.35
C ALA A 423 15.58 -20.79 -12.67
N ASP A 424 15.43 -22.11 -12.67
CA ASP A 424 15.33 -22.93 -13.88
C ASP A 424 14.11 -23.86 -13.95
N GLY A 425 13.28 -23.91 -12.90
CA GLY A 425 12.12 -24.81 -12.84
C GLY A 425 12.48 -26.29 -12.66
N THR A 426 13.73 -26.63 -12.30
CA THR A 426 14.13 -28.03 -12.07
C THR A 426 13.14 -28.72 -11.11
N PRO A 427 12.55 -29.88 -11.49
CA PRO A 427 11.55 -30.55 -10.67
C PRO A 427 12.02 -30.83 -9.24
N ALA A 428 11.18 -30.53 -8.24
CA ALA A 428 11.51 -30.67 -6.82
C ALA A 428 11.92 -32.10 -6.44
N ALA A 429 11.25 -33.10 -6.99
CA ALA A 429 11.60 -34.52 -6.75
C ALA A 429 13.04 -34.85 -7.19
N GLY A 430 13.50 -34.31 -8.32
CA GLY A 430 14.88 -34.49 -8.79
C GLY A 430 15.89 -33.77 -7.89
N LEU A 431 15.54 -32.55 -7.45
CA LEU A 431 16.36 -31.79 -6.50
C LEU A 431 16.49 -32.51 -5.15
N LEU A 432 15.38 -33.01 -4.61
CA LEU A 432 15.37 -33.78 -3.36
C LEU A 432 16.15 -35.08 -3.44
N ALA A 433 16.09 -35.79 -4.58
CA ALA A 433 16.89 -36.99 -4.81
C ALA A 433 18.39 -36.70 -4.87
N SER A 434 18.80 -35.49 -5.30
CA SER A 434 20.20 -35.05 -5.32
C SER A 434 20.64 -34.34 -4.03
N ALA A 435 19.71 -34.07 -3.10
CA ALA A 435 20.01 -33.52 -1.78
C ALA A 435 20.93 -34.48 -1.03
N GLY A 436 21.99 -33.95 -0.43
CA GLY A 436 22.96 -34.75 0.36
C GLY A 436 22.32 -35.53 1.51
N PRO A 437 23.12 -36.15 2.39
CA PRO A 437 22.60 -37.01 3.46
C PRO A 437 21.58 -36.31 4.33
N ARG A 438 20.60 -37.08 4.83
CA ARG A 438 19.54 -36.56 5.72
C ARG A 438 20.13 -35.82 6.91
N PRO A 439 19.50 -34.73 7.37
CA PRO A 439 19.92 -34.06 8.60
C PRO A 439 19.99 -35.04 9.78
N ILE A 440 21.08 -34.97 10.52
CA ILE A 440 21.24 -35.74 11.75
C ILE A 440 20.43 -35.00 12.84
N SER A 441 19.28 -35.57 13.22
CA SER A 441 18.38 -34.99 14.24
C SER A 441 18.50 -35.73 15.60
N ASP A 442 19.17 -36.86 15.62
CA ASP A 442 19.41 -37.65 16.81
C ASP A 442 20.61 -37.09 17.60
N ASP A 443 20.35 -36.71 18.85
CA ASP A 443 21.37 -36.16 19.75
C ASP A 443 22.50 -37.14 20.02
N GLU A 444 22.21 -38.43 20.11
CA GLU A 444 23.23 -39.45 20.32
C GLU A 444 24.21 -39.56 19.17
N ALA A 445 23.67 -39.50 17.93
CA ALA A 445 24.49 -39.46 16.73
C ALA A 445 25.31 -38.15 16.63
N LEU A 446 24.72 -37.01 17.01
CA LEU A 446 25.43 -35.72 17.06
C LEU A 446 26.53 -35.72 18.12
N LEU A 447 26.26 -36.27 19.31
CA LEU A 447 27.25 -36.38 20.39
C LEU A 447 28.44 -37.25 19.97
N ALA A 448 28.22 -38.36 19.25
CA ALA A 448 29.31 -39.16 18.72
C ALA A 448 30.23 -38.35 17.78
N HIS A 449 29.69 -37.53 16.91
CA HIS A 449 30.46 -36.61 16.05
C HIS A 449 31.18 -35.53 16.86
N ILE A 450 30.52 -34.97 17.89
CA ILE A 450 31.08 -33.96 18.78
C ILE A 450 32.25 -34.53 19.53
N ASP A 451 32.10 -35.71 20.17
CA ASP A 451 33.14 -36.37 20.93
C ASP A 451 34.37 -36.69 20.06
N ALA A 452 34.15 -37.16 18.83
CA ALA A 452 35.23 -37.37 17.86
C ALA A 452 35.97 -36.05 17.51
N VAL A 453 35.25 -34.96 17.32
CA VAL A 453 35.85 -33.63 17.01
C VAL A 453 36.59 -33.09 18.24
N LEU A 454 36.07 -33.22 19.44
CA LEU A 454 36.73 -32.81 20.68
C LEU A 454 38.00 -33.60 20.91
N ALA A 455 37.97 -34.90 20.72
CA ALA A 455 39.12 -35.80 20.86
C ALA A 455 40.24 -35.47 19.84
N ALA A 456 39.86 -35.11 18.62
CA ALA A 456 40.82 -34.71 17.57
C ALA A 456 41.44 -33.31 17.80
N ASN A 457 40.91 -32.48 18.71
CA ASN A 457 41.35 -31.10 18.92
C ASN A 457 41.66 -30.78 20.41
N PRO A 458 42.57 -31.54 21.10
CA PRO A 458 42.79 -31.39 22.53
C PRO A 458 43.33 -30.00 22.92
N LYS A 459 44.07 -29.30 22.04
CA LYS A 459 44.56 -27.96 22.28
C LYS A 459 43.43 -26.94 22.33
N ALA A 460 42.48 -27.04 21.44
CA ALA A 460 41.32 -26.14 21.43
C ALA A 460 40.38 -26.36 22.62
N VAL A 461 40.28 -27.62 23.10
CA VAL A 461 39.55 -27.94 24.34
C VAL A 461 40.25 -27.29 25.57
N ALA A 462 41.57 -27.33 25.62
CA ALA A 462 42.33 -26.64 26.67
C ALA A 462 42.16 -25.12 26.61
N ASP A 463 42.16 -24.55 25.41
CA ASP A 463 41.89 -23.12 25.19
C ASP A 463 40.51 -22.70 25.66
N TYR A 464 39.46 -23.50 25.41
CA TYR A 464 38.11 -23.28 25.93
C TYR A 464 38.07 -23.27 27.44
N ARG A 465 38.66 -24.29 28.08
CA ARG A 465 38.76 -24.38 29.54
C ARG A 465 39.57 -23.27 30.18
N ALA A 466 40.46 -22.62 29.41
CA ALA A 466 41.20 -21.44 29.80
C ALA A 466 40.39 -20.12 29.56
N GLY A 467 39.08 -20.21 29.18
CA GLY A 467 38.17 -19.07 29.00
C GLY A 467 38.23 -18.41 27.64
N LYS A 468 38.91 -19.00 26.63
CA LYS A 468 38.92 -18.45 25.27
C LYS A 468 37.61 -18.77 24.53
N PRO A 469 37.05 -17.86 23.70
CA PRO A 469 35.76 -18.04 22.99
C PRO A 469 35.91 -18.94 21.76
N VAL A 470 36.29 -20.21 21.93
CA VAL A 470 36.54 -21.17 20.84
C VAL A 470 35.38 -22.13 20.56
N ALA A 471 34.24 -22.02 21.24
CA ALA A 471 33.09 -22.89 21.02
C ALA A 471 32.61 -22.92 19.56
N GLY A 472 32.61 -21.77 18.87
CA GLY A 472 32.26 -21.65 17.46
C GLY A 472 33.19 -22.44 16.51
N TYR A 473 34.45 -22.59 16.86
CA TYR A 473 35.37 -23.45 16.11
C TYR A 473 34.93 -24.91 16.09
N PHE A 474 34.54 -25.47 17.25
CA PHE A 474 34.06 -26.83 17.33
C PHE A 474 32.75 -27.03 16.57
N THR A 475 31.80 -26.04 16.65
CA THR A 475 30.58 -26.07 15.83
C THR A 475 30.94 -26.16 14.35
N GLY A 476 31.88 -25.36 13.86
CA GLY A 476 32.34 -25.41 12.48
C GLY A 476 32.96 -26.75 12.07
N GLN A 477 33.76 -27.37 12.94
CA GLN A 477 34.36 -28.69 12.69
C GLN A 477 33.32 -29.80 12.66
N VAL A 478 32.33 -29.79 13.57
CA VAL A 478 31.23 -30.77 13.58
C VAL A 478 30.36 -30.60 12.32
N MET A 479 30.05 -29.36 11.93
CA MET A 479 29.32 -29.10 10.69
C MET A 479 30.05 -29.61 9.45
N LYS A 480 31.38 -29.49 9.43
CA LYS A 480 32.23 -30.07 8.38
C LYS A 480 32.23 -31.57 8.39
N ALA A 481 32.38 -32.19 9.57
CA ALA A 481 32.40 -33.65 9.77
C ALA A 481 31.06 -34.32 9.39
N THR A 482 29.96 -33.60 9.56
CA THR A 482 28.60 -34.06 9.19
C THR A 482 28.20 -33.67 7.76
N GLY A 483 29.12 -33.05 6.97
CA GLY A 483 28.78 -32.56 5.62
C GLY A 483 27.66 -31.54 5.58
N GLY A 484 27.45 -30.75 6.63
CA GLY A 484 26.36 -29.80 6.78
C GLY A 484 25.01 -30.44 7.13
N ALA A 485 24.96 -31.71 7.43
CA ALA A 485 23.75 -32.46 7.77
C ALA A 485 23.23 -32.20 9.20
N ALA A 486 23.96 -31.49 10.06
CA ALA A 486 23.56 -31.18 11.43
C ALA A 486 22.95 -29.75 11.54
N ASP A 487 22.07 -29.58 12.55
CA ASP A 487 21.59 -28.21 12.89
C ASP A 487 22.66 -27.46 13.70
N ALA A 488 23.14 -26.34 13.18
CA ALA A 488 24.24 -25.59 13.78
C ALA A 488 23.91 -25.03 15.18
N ALA A 489 22.66 -24.66 15.46
CA ALA A 489 22.25 -24.19 16.78
C ALA A 489 22.23 -25.34 17.79
N ARG A 490 21.71 -26.50 17.37
CA ARG A 490 21.69 -27.70 18.18
C ARG A 490 23.11 -28.21 18.48
N VAL A 491 23.97 -28.29 17.45
CA VAL A 491 25.40 -28.60 17.60
C VAL A 491 26.07 -27.65 18.58
N THR A 492 25.83 -26.34 18.48
CA THR A 492 26.42 -25.35 19.38
C THR A 492 26.01 -25.59 20.83
N ALA A 493 24.72 -25.89 21.06
CA ALA A 493 24.22 -26.21 22.40
C ALA A 493 24.86 -27.46 22.98
N LEU A 494 24.89 -28.55 22.19
CA LEU A 494 25.50 -29.83 22.62
C LEU A 494 27.01 -29.71 22.82
N VAL A 495 27.73 -28.99 21.97
CA VAL A 495 29.18 -28.70 22.11
C VAL A 495 29.46 -27.98 23.43
N ARG A 496 28.67 -26.96 23.77
CA ARG A 496 28.82 -26.25 25.06
C ARG A 496 28.57 -27.19 26.25
N GLY A 497 27.43 -27.89 26.23
CA GLY A 497 27.13 -28.85 27.31
C GLY A 497 28.25 -29.88 27.51
N ARG A 498 28.85 -30.39 26.43
CA ARG A 498 29.97 -31.35 26.49
C ARG A 498 31.27 -30.73 26.99
N LEU A 499 31.57 -29.49 26.61
CA LEU A 499 32.76 -28.76 27.05
C LEU A 499 32.66 -28.33 28.52
N ASP A 500 31.44 -27.96 28.96
CA ASP A 500 31.14 -27.49 30.32
C ASP A 500 30.98 -28.68 31.31
N GLY A 501 30.93 -29.91 30.81
CA GLY A 501 30.84 -31.12 31.66
C GLY A 501 29.42 -31.49 32.10
N GLU A 502 28.40 -30.98 31.41
CA GLU A 502 26.97 -31.25 31.65
C GLU A 502 26.48 -32.48 30.85
N GLY A 503 27.16 -33.60 30.86
CA GLY A 503 26.68 -34.78 30.14
C GLY A 503 27.60 -35.99 30.20
#